data_0a7ab889f3c7909c0dacf03401bcf1a6
#
_entry.id   0a7ab889f3c7909c0dacf03401bcf1a6
#
_cell.length_a   1.000
_cell.length_b   1.000
_cell.length_c   1.000
_cell.angle_alpha   90.00
_cell.angle_beta   90.00
_cell.angle_gamma   90.00
#
_symmetry.space_group_name_H-M   'P 1'
#
loop_
_entity.id
_entity.type
_entity.pdbx_description
1 polymer ?
#
loop_
_entity_poly.entity_id
_entity_poly.type
_entity_poly.pdbx_seq_one_letter_code
_entity_poly.pdbx_strand_id
1 'polypeptide(L)' 'MITDESITVSAVEQIGQVAGLVWHALNEGGPQSLTKLVKTIGLHRDLVLQALGWLAREDKLWIDETKRGRTFRLR' A
#
# COMPACT_ATOMS: atom_id res chain seq x y z
N MET A 1 27.42 -8.73 -8.08
CA MET A 1 26.94 -9.00 -8.85
C MET A 1 25.52 -8.83 -9.27
N ILE A 2 25.07 -9.69 -10.08
CA ILE A 2 23.73 -9.66 -10.62
C ILE A 2 22.70 -9.64 -9.54
N THR A 3 22.98 -10.30 -8.44
CA THR A 3 22.07 -10.39 -7.31
C THR A 3 21.65 -9.03 -6.78
N ASP A 4 22.59 -8.09 -6.72
CA ASP A 4 22.28 -6.77 -6.16
C ASP A 4 21.30 -6.00 -7.03
N GLU A 5 21.49 -6.05 -8.34
CA GLU A 5 20.59 -5.39 -9.27
C GLU A 5 19.21 -6.00 -9.20
N SER A 6 19.17 -7.32 -9.14
CA SER A 6 17.89 -8.02 -9.08
C SER A 6 17.12 -7.63 -7.83
N ILE A 7 17.80 -7.54 -6.70
CA ILE A 7 17.17 -7.18 -5.44
C ILE A 7 16.59 -5.77 -5.53
N THR A 8 17.35 -4.83 -6.09
CA THR A 8 16.88 -3.45 -6.20
C THR A 8 15.65 -3.34 -7.08
N VAL A 9 15.70 -3.97 -8.26
CA VAL A 9 14.57 -3.96 -9.19
C VAL A 9 13.39 -4.66 -8.55
N SER A 10 13.64 -5.81 -7.87
CA SER A 10 12.58 -6.55 -7.21
C SER A 10 11.89 -5.72 -6.14
N ALA A 11 12.63 -4.90 -5.42
CA ALA A 11 12.04 -4.08 -4.37
C ALA A 11 11.04 -3.08 -4.96
N VAL A 12 11.40 -2.42 -6.05
CA VAL A 12 10.51 -1.47 -6.69
C VAL A 12 9.29 -2.18 -7.28
N GLU A 13 9.53 -3.30 -7.95
CA GLU A 13 8.43 -4.07 -8.52
C GLU A 13 7.50 -4.58 -7.42
N GLN A 14 8.08 -4.99 -6.29
CA GLN A 14 7.30 -5.47 -5.18
C GLN A 14 6.39 -4.38 -4.63
N ILE A 15 6.90 -3.17 -4.51
CA ILE A 15 6.07 -2.04 -4.06
C ILE A 15 4.90 -1.84 -5.01
N GLY A 16 5.15 -1.89 -6.32
CA GLY A 16 4.09 -1.76 -7.30
C GLY A 16 3.05 -2.86 -7.21
N GLN A 17 3.50 -4.11 -7.01
CA GLN A 17 2.58 -5.22 -6.85
C GLN A 17 1.74 -5.08 -5.59
N VAL A 18 2.35 -4.67 -4.49
CA VAL A 18 1.63 -4.46 -3.25
C VAL A 18 0.65 -3.31 -3.40
N ALA A 19 1.02 -2.27 -4.16
CA ALA A 19 0.10 -1.18 -4.44
C ALA A 19 -1.17 -1.69 -5.13
N GLY A 20 -1.03 -2.64 -6.05
CA GLY A 20 -2.18 -3.28 -6.68
C GLY A 20 -3.04 -4.04 -5.67
N LEU A 21 -2.41 -4.76 -4.75
CA LEU A 21 -3.14 -5.47 -3.71
C LEU A 21 -3.88 -4.51 -2.78
N VAL A 22 -3.25 -3.40 -2.43
CA VAL A 22 -3.89 -2.38 -1.60
C VAL A 22 -5.08 -1.79 -2.33
N TRP A 23 -4.91 -1.48 -3.60
CA TRP A 23 -6.00 -0.93 -4.42
C TRP A 23 -7.20 -1.87 -4.41
N HIS A 24 -6.95 -3.16 -4.66
CA HIS A 24 -8.03 -4.14 -4.67
C HIS A 24 -8.70 -4.27 -3.30
N ALA A 25 -7.92 -4.27 -2.24
CA ALA A 25 -8.47 -4.38 -0.89
C ALA A 25 -9.39 -3.20 -0.58
N LEU A 26 -8.98 -1.99 -0.99
CA LEU A 26 -9.80 -0.81 -0.78
C LEU A 26 -11.02 -0.78 -1.69
N ASN A 27 -10.85 -1.28 -2.90
CA ASN A 27 -11.97 -1.34 -3.85
C ASN A 27 -13.07 -2.29 -3.36
N GLU A 28 -12.68 -3.40 -2.78
CA GLU A 28 -13.65 -4.39 -2.32
C GLU A 28 -14.20 -4.08 -0.93
N GLY A 29 -13.35 -3.59 -0.04
CA GLY A 29 -13.73 -3.39 1.34
C GLY A 29 -14.05 -1.97 1.75
N GLY A 30 -13.87 -1.01 0.84
CA GLY A 30 -14.09 0.39 1.15
C GLY A 30 -12.98 0.98 2.02
N PRO A 31 -13.23 2.12 2.65
CA PRO A 31 -12.23 2.79 3.47
C PRO A 31 -11.74 1.91 4.61
N GLN A 32 -10.44 1.91 4.84
CA GLN A 32 -9.82 1.05 5.85
C GLN A 32 -8.64 1.74 6.50
N SER A 33 -8.38 1.35 7.76
CA SER A 33 -7.20 1.79 8.48
C SER A 33 -5.98 1.00 8.02
N LEU A 34 -4.80 1.49 8.38
CA LEU A 34 -3.56 0.77 8.09
C LEU A 34 -3.57 -0.61 8.73
N THR A 35 -3.97 -0.70 9.98
CA THR A 35 -4.00 -1.97 10.70
C THR A 35 -4.86 -3.00 9.96
N LYS A 36 -6.02 -2.57 9.50
CA LYS A 36 -6.91 -3.48 8.78
C LYS A 36 -6.32 -3.90 7.44
N LEU A 37 -5.72 -2.96 6.73
CA LEU A 37 -5.08 -3.27 5.44
C LEU A 37 -3.95 -4.27 5.62
N VAL A 38 -3.11 -4.08 6.63
CA VAL A 38 -2.02 -5.01 6.91
C VAL A 38 -2.57 -6.42 7.16
N LYS A 39 -3.62 -6.51 7.96
CA LYS A 39 -4.24 -7.80 8.24
C LYS A 39 -4.83 -8.44 7.00
N THR A 40 -5.55 -7.66 6.22
CA THR A 40 -6.23 -8.17 5.04
C THR A 40 -5.23 -8.65 3.98
N ILE A 41 -4.19 -7.87 3.77
CA ILE A 41 -3.21 -8.17 2.73
C ILE A 41 -2.24 -9.25 3.19
N GLY A 42 -1.92 -9.27 4.49
CA GLY A 42 -1.05 -10.30 5.04
C GLY A 42 0.41 -10.10 4.74
N LEU A 43 0.82 -8.90 4.40
CA LEU A 43 2.21 -8.58 4.10
C LEU A 43 2.77 -7.66 5.17
N HIS A 44 4.08 -7.47 5.11
CA HIS A 44 4.78 -6.65 6.07
C HIS A 44 4.25 -5.22 6.06
N ARG A 45 4.10 -4.64 7.26
CA ARG A 45 3.57 -3.30 7.41
C ARG A 45 4.32 -2.27 6.58
N ASP A 46 5.65 -2.39 6.53
CA ASP A 46 6.47 -1.45 5.78
C ASP A 46 6.13 -1.45 4.29
N LEU A 47 5.89 -2.63 3.74
CA LEU A 47 5.51 -2.75 2.34
C LEU A 47 4.15 -2.11 2.07
N VAL A 48 3.22 -2.32 2.98
CA VAL A 48 1.88 -1.73 2.83
C VAL A 48 1.97 -0.21 2.87
N LEU A 49 2.79 0.33 3.79
CA LEU A 49 3.00 1.77 3.86
C LEU A 49 3.64 2.32 2.59
N GLN A 50 4.64 1.63 2.06
CA GLN A 50 5.27 2.04 0.82
C GLN A 50 4.29 2.02 -0.34
N ALA A 51 3.43 1.01 -0.38
CA ALA A 51 2.42 0.90 -1.42
C ALA A 51 1.37 2.01 -1.31
N LEU A 52 0.98 2.36 -0.10
CA LEU A 52 0.06 3.47 0.12
C LEU A 52 0.66 4.79 -0.35
N GLY A 53 1.94 5.01 -0.07
CA GLY A 53 2.64 6.18 -0.57
C GLY A 53 2.69 6.23 -2.08
N TRP A 54 2.92 5.07 -2.70
CA TRP A 54 2.91 4.95 -4.16
C TRP A 54 1.56 5.38 -4.74
N LEU A 55 0.47 4.84 -4.17
CA LEU A 55 -0.87 5.17 -4.64
C LEU A 55 -1.22 6.64 -4.39
N ALA A 56 -0.78 7.17 -3.27
CA ALA A 56 -0.99 8.59 -2.96
C ALA A 56 -0.28 9.47 -3.97
N ARG A 57 0.95 9.12 -4.33
CA ARG A 57 1.72 9.88 -5.31
C ARG A 57 1.05 9.83 -6.68
N GLU A 58 0.38 8.72 -7.00
CA GLU A 58 -0.34 8.58 -8.25
C GLU A 58 -1.76 9.16 -8.22
N ASP A 59 -2.10 9.81 -7.14
CA ASP A 59 -3.39 10.49 -7.01
C ASP A 59 -4.57 9.51 -6.99
N LYS A 60 -4.34 8.33 -6.48
CA LYS A 60 -5.36 7.29 -6.45
C LYS A 60 -5.98 7.09 -5.08
N LEU A 61 -5.50 7.82 -4.08
CA LEU A 61 -5.98 7.68 -2.70
C LEU A 61 -6.38 9.01 -2.11
N TRP A 62 -7.38 8.94 -1.23
CA TRP A 62 -7.61 9.94 -0.21
C TRP A 62 -7.12 9.39 1.12
N ILE A 63 -6.47 10.25 1.90
CA ILE A 63 -6.02 9.89 3.24
C ILE A 63 -6.75 10.82 4.19
N ASP A 64 -7.66 10.24 4.97
CA ASP A 64 -8.46 11.02 5.91
C ASP A 64 -7.85 10.87 7.30
N GLU A 65 -7.51 11.98 7.94
CA GLU A 65 -6.98 11.95 9.29
C GLU A 65 -8.06 12.29 10.28
N THR A 66 -8.18 11.47 11.30
CA THR A 66 -9.14 11.68 12.37
C THR A 66 -8.41 11.55 13.70
N LYS A 67 -9.12 11.80 14.80
CA LYS A 67 -8.55 11.64 16.13
C LYS A 67 -8.12 10.20 16.40
N ARG A 68 -8.74 9.25 15.72
CA ARG A 68 -8.44 7.82 15.89
C ARG A 68 -7.29 7.34 15.02
N GLY A 69 -6.85 8.16 14.06
CA GLY A 69 -5.79 7.79 13.14
C GLY A 69 -6.18 8.06 11.71
N ARG A 70 -5.53 7.38 10.79
CA ARG A 70 -5.74 7.60 9.37
C ARG A 70 -6.61 6.52 8.77
N THR A 71 -7.45 6.92 7.84
CA THR A 71 -8.24 6.01 7.02
C THR A 71 -7.89 6.25 5.57
N PHE A 72 -7.74 5.18 4.82
CA PHE A 72 -7.37 5.24 3.41
C PHE A 72 -8.56 4.81 2.57
N ARG A 73 -8.82 5.55 1.50
CA ARG A 73 -9.90 5.20 0.57
C ARG A 73 -9.50 5.59 -0.84
N LEU A 74 -10.12 4.96 -1.81
CA LEU A 74 -9.84 5.26 -3.21
C LEU A 74 -10.49 6.57 -3.62
N ARG A 75 -9.84 7.23 -4.57
CA ARG A 75 -10.38 8.44 -5.17
C ARG A 75 -11.41 8.15 -6.23
#